data_7ce11dc5209179c7274f3ebc003b90f7
#
_entry.id   7ce11dc5209179c7274f3ebc003b90f7
#
_cell.length_a   1.000
_cell.length_b   1.000
_cell.length_c   1.000
_cell.angle_alpha   90.00
_cell.angle_beta   90.00
_cell.angle_gamma   90.00
#
_symmetry.space_group_name_H-M   'P 1'
#
loop_
_entity.id
_entity.type
_entity.pdbx_description
1 polymer ?
#
loop_
_entity_poly.entity_id
_entity_poly.type
_entity_poly.pdbx_seq_one_letter_code
_entity_poly.pdbx_strand_id
1 'polypeptide(L)'
;FGTRGTDSLSYTVRGRMPVVALHHDTSPGMCWPFSGSHGQLGVQLVRRIKVQAITVDHVPAVLSLDGLASAPREIEVWGIAETSQDRERVEQWRLSQAWSDEPAPVPPSPSHVFLGSFVYEAHAGSPPIQTFPVGHAVGSLGLAFRTVQFNILSNHGLRDFTCLYRVRVHGEPVG
;
A
#
# COMPACT_ATOMS: atom_id res chain seq x y z
N PHE A 1 31.01 40.02 6.11
CA PHE A 1 30.80 38.77 5.34
C PHE A 1 29.58 38.06 5.94
N GLY A 2 28.41 38.26 5.32
CA GLY A 2 27.17 37.67 5.75
C GLY A 2 27.03 36.26 5.18
N THR A 3 26.88 35.26 6.04
CA THR A 3 26.43 33.91 5.69
C THR A 3 24.92 33.96 5.46
N ARG A 4 24.49 33.71 4.23
CA ARG A 4 23.07 33.48 3.90
C ARG A 4 22.66 32.15 4.54
N GLY A 5 21.82 32.23 5.57
CA GLY A 5 21.10 31.09 6.06
C GLY A 5 20.14 30.56 4.97
N THR A 6 20.28 29.33 4.61
CA THR A 6 19.28 28.63 3.81
C THR A 6 18.06 28.43 4.71
N ASP A 7 17.01 29.23 4.50
CA ASP A 7 15.70 28.98 5.10
C ASP A 7 15.19 27.63 4.63
N SER A 8 15.37 26.64 5.47
CA SER A 8 14.69 25.35 5.38
C SER A 8 13.21 25.63 5.66
N LEU A 9 12.40 25.71 4.61
CA LEU A 9 10.95 25.73 4.72
C LEU A 9 10.51 24.41 5.35
N SER A 10 10.33 24.41 6.65
CA SER A 10 9.73 23.34 7.41
C SER A 10 8.24 23.29 7.07
N TYR A 11 7.85 22.40 6.17
CA TYR A 11 6.44 22.11 5.91
C TYR A 11 5.88 21.29 7.07
N THR A 12 5.15 21.94 7.95
CA THR A 12 4.36 21.24 8.96
C THR A 12 3.11 20.68 8.29
N VAL A 13 3.16 19.43 7.87
CA VAL A 13 1.96 18.71 7.42
C VAL A 13 1.09 18.48 8.65
N ARG A 14 -0.08 19.11 8.73
CA ARG A 14 -1.06 18.81 9.78
C ARG A 14 -1.41 17.33 9.68
N GLY A 15 -1.14 16.57 10.75
CA GLY A 15 -1.41 15.14 10.81
C GLY A 15 -2.88 14.86 10.53
N ARG A 16 -3.16 14.26 9.37
CA ARG A 16 -4.48 13.71 9.06
C ARG A 16 -4.49 12.24 9.50
N MET A 17 -5.67 11.76 9.90
CA MET A 17 -5.82 10.37 10.32
C MET A 17 -5.71 9.40 9.12
N PRO A 18 -5.26 8.14 9.33
CA PRO A 18 -5.13 7.14 8.26
C PRO A 18 -6.39 6.89 7.44
N VAL A 19 -7.57 7.09 8.02
CA VAL A 19 -8.87 6.93 7.35
C VAL A 19 -9.01 7.82 6.10
N VAL A 20 -8.26 8.91 6.00
CA VAL A 20 -8.24 9.77 4.81
C VAL A 20 -7.76 8.99 3.57
N ALA A 21 -6.87 8.00 3.73
CA ALA A 21 -6.43 7.14 2.64
C ALA A 21 -7.50 6.16 2.11
N LEU A 22 -8.70 6.18 2.67
CA LEU A 22 -9.88 5.44 2.20
C LEU A 22 -10.96 6.35 1.62
N HIS A 23 -10.77 7.66 1.70
CA HIS A 23 -11.76 8.63 1.25
C HIS A 23 -11.70 8.84 -0.27
N HIS A 24 -12.84 9.23 -0.86
CA HIS A 24 -12.91 9.47 -2.31
C HIS A 24 -12.28 10.79 -2.75
N ASP A 25 -12.15 11.77 -1.84
CA ASP A 25 -11.54 13.07 -2.13
C ASP A 25 -10.02 12.95 -2.17
N THR A 26 -9.45 13.08 -3.36
CA THR A 26 -8.01 13.10 -3.63
C THR A 26 -7.53 14.48 -4.06
N SER A 27 -8.22 15.55 -3.65
CA SER A 27 -7.78 16.93 -3.87
C SER A 27 -6.39 17.16 -3.25
N PRO A 28 -5.57 18.12 -3.76
CA PRO A 28 -4.25 18.41 -3.25
C PRO A 28 -4.23 18.58 -1.72
N GLY A 29 -3.37 17.84 -1.04
CA GLY A 29 -3.25 17.82 0.42
C GLY A 29 -4.27 16.95 1.17
N MET A 30 -5.21 16.29 0.48
CA MET A 30 -6.16 15.36 1.08
C MET A 30 -5.60 13.94 1.13
N CYS A 31 -4.43 13.76 1.73
CA CYS A 31 -3.77 12.48 1.92
C CYS A 31 -3.50 12.20 3.40
N TRP A 32 -3.17 10.97 3.71
CA TRP A 32 -2.62 10.59 5.00
C TRP A 32 -1.10 10.75 4.97
N PRO A 33 -0.55 11.76 5.67
CA PRO A 33 0.88 11.92 5.80
C PRO A 33 1.42 11.07 6.95
N PHE A 34 2.53 10.38 6.72
CA PHE A 34 3.30 9.71 7.76
C PHE A 34 4.80 10.01 7.62
N SER A 35 5.52 10.03 8.73
CA SER A 35 6.94 10.38 8.77
C SER A 35 7.80 9.42 7.97
N GLY A 36 8.74 9.96 7.21
CA GLY A 36 9.70 9.20 6.42
C GLY A 36 9.07 8.49 5.23
N SER A 37 9.75 7.47 4.74
CA SER A 37 9.38 6.72 3.55
C SER A 37 8.72 5.37 3.83
N HIS A 38 8.68 4.94 5.10
CA HIS A 38 8.13 3.65 5.51
C HIS A 38 6.89 3.85 6.35
N GLY A 39 5.82 3.16 5.99
CA GLY A 39 4.56 3.23 6.72
C GLY A 39 3.72 1.97 6.54
N GLN A 40 2.71 1.83 7.39
CA GLN A 40 1.85 0.66 7.40
C GLN A 40 0.40 1.09 7.59
N LEU A 41 -0.50 0.56 6.77
CA LEU A 41 -1.94 0.80 6.85
C LEU A 41 -2.70 -0.52 6.87
N GLY A 42 -3.39 -0.81 7.96
CA GLY A 42 -4.37 -1.90 8.03
C GLY A 42 -5.75 -1.41 7.65
N VAL A 43 -6.40 -2.09 6.72
CA VAL A 43 -7.75 -1.79 6.24
C VAL A 43 -8.68 -2.95 6.56
N GLN A 44 -9.68 -2.71 7.40
CA GLN A 44 -10.75 -3.67 7.66
C GLN A 44 -11.89 -3.45 6.66
N LEU A 45 -12.19 -4.45 5.86
CA LEU A 45 -13.27 -4.43 4.88
C LEU A 45 -14.62 -4.72 5.54
N VAL A 46 -15.69 -4.23 4.95
CA VAL A 46 -17.07 -4.46 5.45
C VAL A 46 -17.42 -5.95 5.45
N ARG A 47 -16.92 -6.69 4.47
CA ARG A 47 -17.11 -8.15 4.32
C ARG A 47 -15.85 -8.81 3.80
N ARG A 48 -15.79 -10.13 3.94
CA ARG A 48 -14.69 -10.92 3.36
C ARG A 48 -14.79 -10.93 1.85
N ILE A 49 -13.67 -10.70 1.18
CA ILE A 49 -13.58 -10.76 -0.29
C ILE A 49 -12.38 -11.61 -0.73
N LYS A 50 -12.52 -12.26 -1.87
CA LYS A 50 -11.37 -12.81 -2.63
C LYS A 50 -10.74 -11.64 -3.36
N VAL A 51 -9.59 -11.18 -2.86
CA VAL A 51 -8.90 -10.01 -3.43
C VAL A 51 -8.37 -10.35 -4.82
N GLN A 52 -8.67 -9.50 -5.80
CA GLN A 52 -8.27 -9.65 -7.20
C GLN A 52 -7.31 -8.57 -7.66
N ALA A 53 -7.47 -7.35 -7.15
CA ALA A 53 -6.61 -6.22 -7.50
C ALA A 53 -6.58 -5.17 -6.41
N ILE A 54 -5.54 -4.34 -6.46
CA ILE A 54 -5.34 -3.17 -5.60
C ILE A 54 -5.22 -1.95 -6.50
N THR A 55 -5.84 -0.84 -6.11
CA THR A 55 -5.64 0.45 -6.78
C THR A 55 -5.04 1.45 -5.80
N VAL A 56 -4.07 2.20 -6.26
CA VAL A 56 -3.48 3.35 -5.56
C VAL A 56 -3.80 4.60 -6.37
N ASP A 57 -4.42 5.59 -5.72
CA ASP A 57 -4.74 6.88 -6.31
C ASP A 57 -3.82 7.94 -5.70
N HIS A 58 -3.37 8.87 -6.54
CA HIS A 58 -2.61 10.05 -6.14
C HIS A 58 -3.11 11.27 -6.91
N VAL A 59 -2.67 12.46 -6.55
CA VAL A 59 -2.93 13.65 -7.36
C VAL A 59 -2.15 13.59 -8.67
N PRO A 60 -2.68 14.14 -9.76
CA PRO A 60 -1.91 14.35 -10.98
C PRO A 60 -0.66 15.19 -10.74
N ALA A 61 0.41 14.93 -11.51
CA ALA A 61 1.69 15.65 -11.36
C ALA A 61 1.54 17.18 -11.41
N VAL A 62 0.64 17.70 -12.26
CA VAL A 62 0.38 19.14 -12.41
C VAL A 62 -0.24 19.79 -11.17
N LEU A 63 -0.83 18.99 -10.25
CA LEU A 63 -1.43 19.46 -9.02
C LEU A 63 -0.56 19.17 -7.79
N SER A 64 0.55 18.44 -7.96
CA SER A 64 1.45 18.09 -6.88
C SER A 64 2.31 19.29 -6.49
N LEU A 65 2.33 19.63 -5.20
CA LEU A 65 3.11 20.77 -4.67
C LEU A 65 4.59 20.42 -4.49
N ASP A 66 4.93 19.14 -4.41
CA ASP A 66 6.29 18.63 -4.18
C ASP A 66 6.86 17.86 -5.38
N GLY A 67 6.22 17.97 -6.54
CA GLY A 67 6.64 17.26 -7.76
C GLY A 67 6.50 15.73 -7.63
N LEU A 68 5.57 15.24 -6.84
CA LEU A 68 5.31 13.83 -6.54
C LEU A 68 6.37 13.16 -5.63
N ALA A 69 7.29 13.91 -5.04
CA ALA A 69 8.36 13.34 -4.22
C ALA A 69 7.83 12.61 -2.96
N SER A 70 6.67 13.02 -2.42
CA SER A 70 6.01 12.35 -1.29
C SER A 70 5.14 11.15 -1.69
N ALA A 71 4.98 10.87 -2.99
CA ALA A 71 4.18 9.72 -3.42
C ALA A 71 4.80 8.40 -2.95
N PRO A 72 4.00 7.41 -2.50
CA PRO A 72 4.51 6.08 -2.19
C PRO A 72 5.10 5.46 -3.46
N ARG A 73 6.14 4.61 -3.32
CA ARG A 73 6.77 3.95 -4.46
C ARG A 73 6.62 2.44 -4.41
N GLU A 74 7.35 1.79 -3.52
CA GLU A 74 7.29 0.34 -3.34
C GLU A 74 6.27 0.00 -2.27
N ILE A 75 5.32 -0.86 -2.62
CA ILE A 75 4.18 -1.21 -1.77
C ILE A 75 4.03 -2.73 -1.76
N GLU A 76 4.09 -3.32 -0.58
CA GLU A 76 3.68 -4.71 -0.35
C GLU A 76 2.27 -4.77 0.21
N VAL A 77 1.50 -5.74 -0.23
CA VAL A 77 0.13 -5.95 0.24
C VAL A 77 -0.03 -7.37 0.78
N TRP A 78 -0.65 -7.44 1.95
CA TRP A 78 -0.87 -8.66 2.70
C TRP A 78 -2.34 -8.83 3.06
N GLY A 79 -2.89 -10.02 2.87
CA GLY A 79 -4.16 -10.42 3.46
C GLY A 79 -3.94 -11.05 4.83
N ILE A 80 -4.87 -10.87 5.75
CA ILE A 80 -4.77 -11.47 7.09
C ILE A 80 -5.70 -12.68 7.19
N ALA A 81 -5.12 -13.85 7.40
CA ALA A 81 -5.85 -15.10 7.66
C ALA A 81 -6.37 -15.10 9.10
N GLU A 82 -7.65 -14.80 9.28
CA GLU A 82 -8.25 -14.59 10.60
C GLU A 82 -8.67 -15.90 11.27
N THR A 83 -9.10 -16.90 10.49
CA THR A 83 -9.55 -18.19 11.03
C THR A 83 -8.40 -19.18 11.17
N SER A 84 -8.52 -20.15 12.09
CA SER A 84 -7.57 -21.26 12.22
C SER A 84 -7.48 -22.08 10.93
N GLN A 85 -8.62 -22.35 10.31
CA GLN A 85 -8.71 -23.08 9.05
C GLN A 85 -7.98 -22.37 7.91
N ASP A 86 -8.13 -21.04 7.79
CA ASP A 86 -7.40 -20.28 6.78
C ASP A 86 -5.89 -20.31 7.04
N ARG A 87 -5.45 -20.20 8.32
CA ARG A 87 -4.04 -20.30 8.68
C ARG A 87 -3.44 -21.68 8.36
N GLU A 88 -4.15 -22.75 8.61
CA GLU A 88 -3.73 -24.11 8.25
C GLU A 88 -3.56 -24.26 6.73
N ARG A 89 -4.51 -23.74 5.94
CA ARG A 89 -4.42 -23.75 4.48
C ARG A 89 -3.21 -22.95 3.98
N VAL A 90 -2.93 -21.81 4.58
CA VAL A 90 -1.76 -20.97 4.25
C VAL A 90 -0.47 -21.73 4.57
N GLU A 91 -0.39 -22.37 5.72
CA GLU A 91 0.80 -23.13 6.12
C GLU A 91 1.05 -24.32 5.18
N GLN A 92 0.03 -25.10 4.86
CA GLN A 92 0.14 -26.19 3.89
C GLN A 92 0.61 -25.68 2.51
N TRP A 93 0.08 -24.54 2.07
CA TRP A 93 0.51 -23.92 0.82
C TRP A 93 1.96 -23.49 0.86
N ARG A 94 2.42 -22.85 1.94
CA ARG A 94 3.82 -22.45 2.12
C ARG A 94 4.76 -23.65 2.05
N LEU A 95 4.40 -24.74 2.69
CA LEU A 95 5.18 -25.97 2.63
C LEU A 95 5.26 -26.52 1.21
N SER A 96 4.19 -26.40 0.41
CA SER A 96 4.20 -26.82 -1.00
C SER A 96 5.04 -25.91 -1.91
N GLN A 97 5.24 -24.63 -1.53
CA GLN A 97 6.03 -23.66 -2.28
C GLN A 97 7.52 -23.63 -1.89
N ALA A 98 7.93 -24.40 -0.90
CA ALA A 98 9.32 -24.41 -0.39
C ALA A 98 10.39 -24.71 -1.46
N TRP A 99 9.99 -25.17 -2.65
CA TRP A 99 10.86 -25.52 -3.76
C TRP A 99 10.71 -24.57 -4.98
N SER A 100 10.03 -23.42 -4.80
CA SER A 100 9.92 -22.45 -5.90
C SER A 100 11.21 -21.63 -6.04
N ASP A 101 11.62 -21.36 -7.28
CA ASP A 101 12.82 -20.59 -7.59
C ASP A 101 12.70 -19.10 -7.24
N GLU A 102 11.48 -18.60 -6.98
CA GLU A 102 11.23 -17.22 -6.61
C GLU A 102 10.85 -17.15 -5.12
N PRO A 103 11.74 -16.66 -4.25
CA PRO A 103 11.48 -16.58 -2.82
C PRO A 103 10.39 -15.53 -2.54
N ALA A 104 9.28 -15.97 -1.95
CA ALA A 104 8.27 -15.06 -1.43
C ALA A 104 8.84 -14.25 -0.26
N PRO A 105 8.42 -12.98 -0.08
CA PRO A 105 8.82 -12.18 1.07
C PRO A 105 8.50 -12.91 2.39
N VAL A 106 9.36 -12.70 3.40
CA VAL A 106 9.13 -13.26 4.73
C VAL A 106 7.90 -12.59 5.34
N PRO A 107 6.86 -13.36 5.70
CA PRO A 107 5.64 -12.80 6.25
C PRO A 107 5.90 -12.21 7.65
N PRO A 108 5.32 -11.04 7.99
CA PRO A 108 5.44 -10.43 9.32
C PRO A 108 4.91 -11.31 10.45
N SER A 109 3.94 -12.18 10.16
CA SER A 109 3.44 -13.22 11.08
C SER A 109 2.87 -14.40 10.30
N PRO A 110 2.60 -15.55 10.96
CA PRO A 110 1.99 -16.71 10.29
C PRO A 110 0.62 -16.43 9.64
N SER A 111 -0.09 -15.39 10.10
CA SER A 111 -1.39 -14.99 9.53
C SER A 111 -1.30 -14.13 8.27
N HIS A 112 -0.14 -13.60 7.94
CA HIS A 112 0.04 -12.76 6.75
C HIS A 112 0.19 -13.60 5.49
N VAL A 113 -0.65 -13.32 4.51
CA VAL A 113 -0.66 -13.96 3.18
C VAL A 113 -0.23 -12.92 2.16
N PHE A 114 0.88 -13.15 1.48
CA PHE A 114 1.40 -12.21 0.49
C PHE A 114 0.47 -12.12 -0.72
N LEU A 115 -0.03 -10.91 -1.00
CA LEU A 115 -0.91 -10.63 -2.13
C LEU A 115 -0.15 -10.06 -3.33
N GLY A 116 0.96 -9.39 -3.10
CA GLY A 116 1.80 -8.85 -4.14
C GLY A 116 2.70 -7.71 -3.67
N SER A 117 3.71 -7.42 -4.49
CA SER A 117 4.58 -6.26 -4.38
C SER A 117 4.41 -5.41 -5.64
N PHE A 118 4.20 -4.11 -5.46
CA PHE A 118 3.84 -3.19 -6.53
C PHE A 118 4.73 -1.96 -6.49
N VAL A 119 5.05 -1.42 -7.67
CA VAL A 119 5.73 -0.13 -7.80
C VAL A 119 4.72 0.88 -8.34
N TYR A 120 4.39 1.89 -7.53
CA TYR A 120 3.61 3.03 -7.98
C TYR A 120 4.54 4.01 -8.70
N GLU A 121 4.28 4.26 -9.97
CA GLU A 121 5.07 5.16 -10.81
C GLU A 121 4.58 6.61 -10.65
N ALA A 122 5.46 7.50 -10.19
CA ALA A 122 5.15 8.92 -9.98
C ALA A 122 6.10 9.82 -10.77
N HIS A 123 5.74 10.06 -12.02
CA HIS A 123 6.42 11.03 -12.90
C HIS A 123 5.38 11.76 -13.78
N ALA A 124 5.79 12.79 -14.51
CA ALA A 124 4.90 13.67 -15.27
C ALA A 124 3.99 12.94 -16.29
N GLY A 125 4.41 11.79 -16.80
CA GLY A 125 3.64 10.99 -17.76
C GLY A 125 2.88 9.81 -17.17
N SER A 126 3.04 9.51 -15.87
CA SER A 126 2.37 8.38 -15.25
C SER A 126 0.92 8.70 -14.89
N PRO A 127 -0.01 7.73 -15.04
CA PRO A 127 -1.38 7.92 -14.61
C PRO A 127 -1.43 8.07 -13.08
N PRO A 128 -2.25 9.01 -12.55
CA PRO A 128 -2.38 9.19 -11.11
C PRO A 128 -3.13 8.05 -10.42
N ILE A 129 -3.85 7.24 -11.17
CA ILE A 129 -4.60 6.08 -10.70
C ILE A 129 -3.97 4.84 -11.33
N GLN A 130 -3.43 3.94 -10.50
CA GLN A 130 -2.76 2.72 -10.96
C GLN A 130 -3.36 1.51 -10.27
N THR A 131 -3.73 0.50 -11.07
CA THR A 131 -4.33 -0.74 -10.59
C THR A 131 -3.40 -1.92 -10.85
N PHE A 132 -3.17 -2.71 -9.83
CA PHE A 132 -2.25 -3.83 -9.81
C PHE A 132 -3.02 -5.12 -9.53
N PRO A 133 -2.91 -6.14 -10.40
CA PRO A 133 -3.51 -7.43 -10.15
C PRO A 133 -2.80 -8.16 -8.99
N VAL A 134 -3.56 -8.87 -8.18
CA VAL A 134 -3.02 -9.76 -7.15
C VAL A 134 -2.51 -11.06 -7.81
N GLY A 135 -1.43 -11.59 -7.28
CA GLY A 135 -0.79 -12.78 -7.84
C GLY A 135 -1.72 -14.01 -7.88
N HIS A 136 -1.66 -14.75 -8.99
CA HIS A 136 -2.50 -15.95 -9.22
C HIS A 136 -2.32 -17.03 -8.15
N ALA A 137 -1.15 -17.14 -7.53
CA ALA A 137 -0.86 -18.12 -6.49
C ALA A 137 -1.83 -18.01 -5.30
N VAL A 138 -2.22 -16.80 -4.92
CA VAL A 138 -3.18 -16.56 -3.83
C VAL A 138 -4.61 -16.85 -4.29
N GLY A 139 -4.93 -16.55 -5.54
CA GLY A 139 -6.23 -16.86 -6.14
C GLY A 139 -6.55 -18.35 -6.10
N SER A 140 -5.54 -19.21 -6.31
CA SER A 140 -5.70 -20.68 -6.28
C SER A 140 -6.04 -21.22 -4.88
N LEU A 141 -5.67 -20.52 -3.81
CA LEU A 141 -6.01 -20.89 -2.43
C LEU A 141 -7.50 -20.68 -2.11
N GLY A 142 -8.21 -19.88 -2.90
CA GLY A 142 -9.62 -19.56 -2.65
C GLY A 142 -9.86 -18.84 -1.32
N LEU A 143 -8.81 -18.19 -0.76
CA LEU A 143 -8.90 -17.44 0.50
C LEU A 143 -9.63 -16.13 0.29
N ALA A 144 -10.43 -15.75 1.29
CA ALA A 144 -11.07 -14.45 1.36
C ALA A 144 -10.63 -13.73 2.63
N PHE A 145 -10.34 -12.45 2.49
CA PHE A 145 -9.79 -11.62 3.57
C PHE A 145 -10.81 -10.55 3.98
N ARG A 146 -10.90 -10.29 5.28
CA ARG A 146 -11.60 -9.14 5.84
C ARG A 146 -10.63 -8.01 6.16
N THR A 147 -9.38 -8.35 6.44
CA THR A 147 -8.33 -7.38 6.72
C THR A 147 -7.24 -7.47 5.67
N VAL A 148 -6.88 -6.33 5.09
CA VAL A 148 -5.78 -6.17 4.14
C VAL A 148 -4.80 -5.13 4.69
N GLN A 149 -3.51 -5.46 4.67
CA GLN A 149 -2.44 -4.59 5.15
C GLN A 149 -1.57 -4.12 3.99
N PHE A 150 -1.33 -2.82 3.94
CA PHE A 150 -0.43 -2.17 3.01
C PHE A 150 0.83 -1.78 3.75
N ASN A 151 1.98 -2.24 3.28
CA ASN A 151 3.30 -1.82 3.75
C ASN A 151 3.92 -0.93 2.69
N ILE A 152 4.10 0.34 2.99
CA ILE A 152 4.83 1.27 2.13
C ILE A 152 6.30 1.15 2.48
N LEU A 153 7.13 0.74 1.52
CA LEU A 153 8.55 0.46 1.73
C LEU A 153 9.44 1.61 1.28
N SER A 154 8.95 2.47 0.40
CA SER A 154 9.68 3.64 -0.09
C SER A 154 8.74 4.69 -0.66
N ASN A 155 9.26 5.89 -0.89
CA ASN A 155 8.61 6.97 -1.63
C ASN A 155 9.50 7.48 -2.77
N HIS A 156 9.04 8.51 -3.49
CA HIS A 156 9.75 9.08 -4.64
C HIS A 156 10.80 10.13 -4.27
N GLY A 157 11.31 10.14 -3.04
CA GLY A 157 12.51 10.88 -2.65
C GLY A 157 12.33 11.96 -1.59
N LEU A 158 11.11 12.20 -1.07
CA LEU A 158 10.91 13.11 0.05
C LEU A 158 11.33 12.44 1.36
N ARG A 159 12.27 13.05 2.09
CA ARG A 159 12.81 12.47 3.34
C ARG A 159 11.85 12.60 4.52
N ASP A 160 11.10 13.69 4.57
CA ASP A 160 10.37 14.09 5.76
C ASP A 160 9.08 13.29 5.95
N PHE A 161 8.37 13.00 4.86
CA PHE A 161 7.11 12.29 4.92
C PHE A 161 6.73 11.63 3.59
N THR A 162 5.78 10.70 3.68
CA THR A 162 5.06 10.12 2.53
C THR A 162 3.59 10.49 2.65
N CYS A 163 2.96 10.82 1.53
CA CYS A 163 1.57 11.23 1.46
C CYS A 163 0.75 10.17 0.70
N LEU A 164 -0.01 9.35 1.41
CA LEU A 164 -0.88 8.33 0.82
C LEU A 164 -2.28 8.91 0.61
N TYR A 165 -2.68 9.11 -0.65
CA TYR A 165 -3.97 9.72 -0.98
C TYR A 165 -5.13 8.73 -0.86
N ARG A 166 -5.06 7.61 -1.59
CA ARG A 166 -6.11 6.61 -1.52
C ARG A 166 -5.62 5.23 -1.92
N VAL A 167 -6.10 4.22 -1.20
CA VAL A 167 -6.00 2.82 -1.59
C VAL A 167 -7.39 2.22 -1.76
N ARG A 168 -7.53 1.30 -2.73
CA ARG A 168 -8.76 0.55 -2.97
C ARG A 168 -8.44 -0.93 -3.11
N VAL A 169 -9.28 -1.77 -2.55
CA VAL A 169 -9.20 -3.23 -2.65
C VAL A 169 -10.36 -3.70 -3.50
N HIS A 170 -10.07 -4.46 -4.56
CA HIS A 170 -11.06 -5.00 -5.49
C HIS A 170 -11.11 -6.52 -5.36
N GLY A 171 -12.30 -7.08 -5.47
CA GLY A 171 -12.48 -8.53 -5.42
C GLY A 171 -13.93 -8.95 -5.31
N GLU A 172 -14.14 -10.26 -5.21
CA GLU A 172 -15.46 -10.87 -5.11
C GLU A 172 -15.82 -11.13 -3.65
N PRO A 173 -16.98 -10.64 -3.18
CA PRO A 173 -17.44 -10.95 -1.82
C PRO A 173 -17.76 -12.43 -1.71
N VAL A 174 -17.45 -13.00 -0.54
CA VAL A 174 -17.86 -14.35 -0.16
C VAL A 174 -18.97 -14.26 0.88
N GLY A 175 -19.95 -15.15 0.75
CA GLY A 175 -21.11 -15.22 1.65
C GLY A 175 -20.74 -15.68 3.06
#